data_51af4c88ef2add3a4944369871061d04
#
_entry.id   51af4c88ef2add3a4944369871061d04
#
_cell.length_a   1.000
_cell.length_b   1.000
_cell.length_c   1.000
_cell.angle_alpha   90.00
_cell.angle_beta   90.00
_cell.angle_gamma   90.00
#
_symmetry.space_group_name_H-M   'P 1'
#
loop_
_entity.id
_entity.type
_entity.pdbx_description
1 polymer ?
#
loop_
_entity_poly.entity_id
_entity_poly.type
_entity_poly.pdbx_seq_one_letter_code
_entity_poly.pdbx_strand_id
1 'polypeptide(L)'
;SSRILVSEDSPEINPFAVQQNYMSTYNPYFLRTQFEILTSKPILNEVIYRLNLQSEWGKNNEILTRDIALKILKNSISVFQQRDTSLIVINVKRDNPDEAADIANEIAQVYRDSRLELASKSARKAIDKIEESLTEQRQRVANAEENIQKIREDLNIAVVGGEGQFDVGEVRMQQLEGDRLFAQREMVEKEGLLRILEDLND
;
A
#
# COMPACT_ATOMS: atom_id res chain seq x y z
N SER A 1 14.79 -12.51 -24.36
CA SER A 1 13.46 -12.10 -23.90
C SER A 1 13.21 -12.60 -22.49
N SER A 2 12.66 -11.74 -21.64
CA SER A 2 12.23 -12.10 -20.30
C SER A 2 10.69 -12.07 -20.22
N ARG A 3 10.11 -12.84 -19.27
CA ARG A 3 8.66 -12.91 -19.05
C ARG A 3 8.36 -12.61 -17.59
N ILE A 4 7.37 -11.78 -17.35
CA ILE A 4 6.91 -11.40 -16.02
C ILE A 4 5.44 -11.74 -15.89
N LEU A 5 5.07 -12.47 -14.84
CA LEU A 5 3.66 -12.61 -14.45
C LEU A 5 3.31 -11.38 -13.61
N VAL A 6 2.28 -10.65 -14.04
CA VAL A 6 1.78 -9.50 -13.29
C VAL A 6 0.35 -9.78 -12.88
N SER A 7 0.15 -9.93 -11.58
CA SER A 7 -1.17 -9.96 -10.97
C SER A 7 -1.60 -8.55 -10.60
N GLU A 8 -2.88 -8.28 -10.71
CA GLU A 8 -3.48 -7.12 -10.08
C GLU A 8 -3.39 -7.36 -8.58
N ASP A 9 -2.61 -6.53 -7.89
CA ASP A 9 -2.53 -6.62 -6.44
C ASP A 9 -3.93 -6.38 -5.89
N SER A 10 -4.29 -7.12 -4.84
CA SER A 10 -5.50 -6.87 -4.07
C SER A 10 -5.59 -5.38 -3.75
N PRO A 11 -6.78 -4.78 -3.81
CA PRO A 11 -6.94 -3.33 -3.65
C PRO A 11 -6.19 -2.86 -2.42
N GLU A 12 -5.66 -1.63 -2.52
CA GLU A 12 -4.99 -0.95 -1.42
C GLU A 12 -5.65 -1.30 -0.10
N ILE A 13 -4.87 -1.80 0.85
CA ILE A 13 -5.35 -2.09 2.19
C ILE A 13 -5.93 -0.77 2.72
N ASN A 14 -7.23 -0.60 2.55
CA ASN A 14 -7.95 0.50 3.16
C ASN A 14 -8.53 -0.02 4.48
N PRO A 15 -7.85 0.20 5.60
CA PRO A 15 -8.25 -0.33 6.90
C PRO A 15 -9.60 0.24 7.39
N PHE A 16 -10.14 1.22 6.67
CA PHE A 16 -11.41 1.89 6.97
C PHE A 16 -12.51 1.58 5.96
N ALA A 17 -12.25 0.75 4.97
CA ALA A 17 -13.29 0.30 4.05
C ALA A 17 -14.19 -0.73 4.76
N VAL A 18 -15.28 -0.25 5.32
CA VAL A 18 -16.41 -1.10 5.74
C VAL A 18 -16.78 -1.96 4.55
N GLN A 19 -16.57 -3.26 4.70
CA GLN A 19 -17.04 -4.40 3.87
C GLN A 19 -17.82 -4.02 2.58
N GLN A 20 -17.19 -3.28 1.68
CA GLN A 20 -17.68 -3.20 0.32
C GLN A 20 -17.23 -4.49 -0.37
N ASN A 21 -18.23 -5.29 -0.79
CA ASN A 21 -18.04 -6.47 -1.63
C ASN A 21 -17.02 -6.14 -2.71
N TYR A 22 -15.79 -6.64 -2.55
CA TYR A 22 -14.78 -6.60 -3.59
C TYR A 22 -15.21 -7.53 -4.73
N MET A 23 -16.13 -7.07 -5.56
CA MET A 23 -16.18 -7.56 -6.91
C MET A 23 -14.84 -7.14 -7.53
N SER A 24 -13.98 -8.11 -7.78
CA SER A 24 -12.78 -7.93 -8.59
C SER A 24 -13.20 -7.23 -9.88
N THR A 25 -13.09 -5.90 -9.88
CA THR A 25 -13.44 -5.11 -11.06
C THR A 25 -12.30 -5.31 -12.03
N TYR A 26 -12.51 -6.17 -13.04
CA TYR A 26 -11.57 -6.32 -14.13
C TYR A 26 -11.20 -4.93 -14.68
N ASN A 27 -9.95 -4.54 -14.46
CA ASN A 27 -9.41 -3.29 -14.95
C ASN A 27 -8.70 -3.50 -16.30
N PRO A 28 -9.36 -3.20 -17.42
CA PRO A 28 -8.79 -3.44 -18.75
C PRO A 28 -7.53 -2.60 -19.02
N TYR A 29 -7.30 -1.55 -18.23
CA TYR A 29 -6.14 -0.67 -18.37
C TYR A 29 -4.96 -1.10 -17.51
N PHE A 30 -5.13 -2.06 -16.60
CA PHE A 30 -4.08 -2.48 -15.68
C PHE A 30 -2.79 -2.87 -16.41
N LEU A 31 -2.87 -3.82 -17.33
CA LEU A 31 -1.69 -4.28 -18.09
C LEU A 31 -1.05 -3.16 -18.92
N ARG A 32 -1.87 -2.29 -19.51
CA ARG A 32 -1.37 -1.14 -20.27
C ARG A 32 -0.59 -0.18 -19.38
N THR A 33 -1.07 0.05 -18.18
CA THR A 33 -0.35 0.86 -17.17
C THR A 33 0.98 0.20 -16.81
N GLN A 34 1.02 -1.14 -16.67
CA GLN A 34 2.27 -1.84 -16.38
C GLN A 34 3.28 -1.73 -17.53
N PHE A 35 2.85 -1.69 -18.79
CA PHE A 35 3.75 -1.44 -19.93
C PHE A 35 4.40 -0.06 -19.86
N GLU A 36 3.61 0.96 -19.55
CA GLU A 36 4.11 2.32 -19.38
C GLU A 36 5.12 2.42 -18.21
N ILE A 37 4.85 1.73 -17.09
CA ILE A 37 5.75 1.68 -15.94
C ILE A 37 7.07 1.00 -16.34
N LEU A 38 7.02 -0.18 -16.99
CA LEU A 38 8.20 -0.93 -17.43
C LEU A 38 9.10 -0.13 -18.37
N THR A 39 8.51 0.71 -19.22
CA THR A 39 9.23 1.55 -20.19
C THR A 39 9.47 2.98 -19.68
N SER A 40 9.16 3.23 -18.42
CA SER A 40 9.30 4.55 -17.81
C SER A 40 10.76 4.94 -17.58
N LYS A 41 11.02 6.25 -17.55
CA LYS A 41 12.38 6.78 -17.29
C LYS A 41 12.99 6.28 -15.96
N PRO A 42 12.26 6.21 -14.83
CA PRO A 42 12.82 5.70 -13.58
C PRO A 42 13.36 4.28 -13.71
N ILE A 43 12.57 3.36 -14.26
CA ILE A 43 12.98 1.96 -14.44
C ILE A 43 14.17 1.85 -15.39
N LEU A 44 14.09 2.46 -16.55
CA LEU A 44 15.16 2.36 -17.55
C LEU A 44 16.46 3.04 -17.09
N ASN A 45 16.39 4.13 -16.33
CA ASN A 45 17.57 4.76 -15.75
C ASN A 45 18.25 3.88 -14.70
N GLU A 46 17.47 3.15 -13.91
CA GLU A 46 18.02 2.22 -12.93
C GLU A 46 18.72 1.04 -13.62
N VAL A 47 18.12 0.51 -14.69
CA VAL A 47 18.74 -0.53 -15.52
C VAL A 47 20.09 -0.04 -16.13
N ILE A 48 20.09 1.17 -16.70
CA ILE A 48 21.32 1.78 -17.25
C ILE A 48 22.40 1.89 -16.18
N TYR A 49 22.02 2.25 -14.96
CA TYR A 49 22.94 2.38 -13.84
C TYR A 49 23.49 1.03 -13.39
N ARG A 50 22.63 0.04 -13.15
CA ARG A 50 23.01 -1.28 -12.64
C ARG A 50 23.91 -2.06 -13.62
N LEU A 51 23.61 -1.98 -14.91
CA LEU A 51 24.39 -2.62 -15.97
C LEU A 51 25.53 -1.74 -16.50
N ASN A 52 25.72 -0.53 -15.97
CA ASN A 52 26.74 0.42 -16.41
C ASN A 52 26.75 0.68 -17.94
N LEU A 53 25.57 0.68 -18.56
CA LEU A 53 25.42 0.77 -20.02
C LEU A 53 25.98 2.06 -20.64
N GLN A 54 26.14 3.11 -19.85
CA GLN A 54 26.77 4.36 -20.29
C GLN A 54 28.25 4.15 -20.69
N SER A 55 28.94 3.32 -19.92
CA SER A 55 30.33 2.98 -20.21
C SER A 55 30.44 1.92 -21.31
N GLU A 56 29.59 0.89 -21.27
CA GLU A 56 29.64 -0.20 -22.26
C GLU A 56 29.31 0.26 -23.67
N TRP A 57 28.35 1.18 -23.81
CA TRP A 57 27.97 1.71 -25.11
C TRP A 57 28.79 2.92 -25.56
N GLY A 58 29.69 3.37 -24.72
CA GLY A 58 30.64 4.44 -25.05
C GLY A 58 31.62 4.01 -26.15
N LYS A 59 31.97 4.93 -27.04
CA LYS A 59 33.02 4.72 -28.06
C LYS A 59 34.24 5.52 -27.66
N ASN A 60 35.44 4.99 -27.95
CA ASN A 60 36.71 5.67 -27.70
C ASN A 60 36.96 6.14 -26.26
N ASN A 61 36.56 5.35 -25.27
CA ASN A 61 36.64 5.70 -23.83
C ASN A 61 35.76 6.91 -23.40
N GLU A 62 34.83 7.37 -24.24
CA GLU A 62 33.87 8.39 -23.87
C GLU A 62 32.62 7.74 -23.26
N ILE A 63 32.24 8.20 -22.07
CA ILE A 63 31.02 7.73 -21.38
C ILE A 63 29.82 8.42 -22.04
N LEU A 64 28.82 7.64 -22.46
CA LEU A 64 27.58 8.19 -23.00
C LEU A 64 26.80 9.00 -21.95
N THR A 65 26.19 10.09 -22.39
CA THR A 65 25.27 10.81 -21.54
C THR A 65 24.04 9.93 -21.24
N ARG A 66 23.47 10.08 -20.05
CA ARG A 66 22.30 9.30 -19.60
C ARG A 66 21.13 9.39 -20.59
N ASP A 67 20.87 10.57 -21.15
CA ASP A 67 19.79 10.78 -22.10
C ASP A 67 19.99 10.03 -23.42
N ILE A 68 21.21 9.91 -23.89
CA ILE A 68 21.54 9.14 -25.09
C ILE A 68 21.38 7.65 -24.80
N ALA A 69 21.93 7.16 -23.69
CA ALA A 69 21.77 5.77 -23.27
C ALA A 69 20.30 5.40 -23.09
N LEU A 70 19.50 6.29 -22.49
CA LEU A 70 18.05 6.10 -22.33
C LEU A 70 17.32 6.00 -23.68
N LYS A 71 17.65 6.84 -24.65
CA LYS A 71 17.07 6.78 -26.00
C LYS A 71 17.41 5.48 -26.71
N ILE A 72 18.69 5.05 -26.64
CA ILE A 72 19.14 3.78 -27.22
C ILE A 72 18.39 2.62 -26.58
N LEU A 73 18.33 2.56 -25.25
CA LEU A 73 17.66 1.51 -24.50
C LEU A 73 16.17 1.47 -24.86
N LYS A 74 15.48 2.61 -24.82
CA LYS A 74 14.06 2.70 -25.13
C LYS A 74 13.72 2.22 -26.55
N ASN A 75 14.58 2.49 -27.53
CA ASN A 75 14.39 2.06 -28.91
C ASN A 75 14.69 0.56 -29.11
N SER A 76 15.46 -0.04 -28.21
CA SER A 76 15.79 -1.48 -28.28
C SER A 76 14.79 -2.38 -27.58
N ILE A 77 13.89 -1.81 -26.78
CA ILE A 77 12.91 -2.55 -25.97
C ILE A 77 11.55 -2.57 -26.67
N SER A 78 10.91 -3.73 -26.64
CA SER A 78 9.49 -3.87 -26.94
C SER A 78 8.79 -4.72 -25.88
N VAL A 79 7.67 -4.21 -25.35
CA VAL A 79 6.88 -4.85 -24.31
C VAL A 79 5.50 -5.17 -24.86
N PHE A 80 5.03 -6.38 -24.65
CA PHE A 80 3.70 -6.80 -25.09
C PHE A 80 3.12 -7.88 -24.17
N GLN A 81 1.81 -8.00 -24.19
CA GLN A 81 1.10 -9.05 -23.48
C GLN A 81 1.16 -10.38 -24.26
N GLN A 82 1.45 -11.47 -23.57
CA GLN A 82 1.21 -12.80 -24.11
C GLN A 82 -0.30 -13.02 -24.24
N ARG A 83 -0.76 -13.41 -25.40
CA ARG A 83 -2.20 -13.61 -25.66
C ARG A 83 -2.84 -14.49 -24.61
N ASP A 84 -4.02 -14.09 -24.14
CA ASP A 84 -4.88 -14.81 -23.19
C ASP A 84 -4.21 -15.12 -21.82
N THR A 85 -3.23 -14.31 -21.44
CA THR A 85 -2.52 -14.46 -20.16
C THR A 85 -2.27 -13.10 -19.50
N SER A 86 -1.95 -13.11 -18.21
CA SER A 86 -1.44 -11.93 -17.48
C SER A 86 0.10 -11.80 -17.60
N LEU A 87 0.71 -12.49 -18.55
CA LEU A 87 2.14 -12.44 -18.76
C LEU A 87 2.53 -11.25 -19.64
N ILE A 88 3.50 -10.51 -19.18
CA ILE A 88 4.17 -9.45 -19.93
C ILE A 88 5.49 -10.02 -20.46
N VAL A 89 5.70 -9.88 -21.77
CA VAL A 89 6.94 -10.28 -22.43
C VAL A 89 7.76 -9.04 -22.73
N ILE A 90 9.00 -9.05 -22.28
CA ILE A 90 9.98 -8.00 -22.53
C ILE A 90 10.96 -8.54 -23.58
N ASN A 91 10.95 -7.96 -24.76
CA ASN A 91 11.92 -8.24 -25.80
C ASN A 91 12.93 -7.11 -25.92
N VAL A 92 14.19 -7.47 -26.00
CA VAL A 92 15.30 -6.53 -26.23
C VAL A 92 16.01 -6.95 -27.52
N LYS A 93 16.28 -5.97 -28.40
CA LYS A 93 17.05 -6.13 -29.63
C LYS A 93 18.43 -5.50 -29.46
N ARG A 94 19.47 -6.33 -29.45
CA ARG A 94 20.88 -5.90 -29.43
C ARG A 94 21.69 -6.79 -30.32
N ASP A 95 22.88 -6.34 -30.70
CA ASP A 95 23.79 -7.10 -31.54
C ASP A 95 24.39 -8.30 -30.80
N ASN A 96 24.61 -8.14 -29.49
CA ASN A 96 25.07 -9.20 -28.60
C ASN A 96 23.82 -9.85 -27.90
N PRO A 97 23.62 -11.18 -28.09
CA PRO A 97 22.50 -11.89 -27.48
C PRO A 97 22.59 -11.96 -25.95
N ASP A 98 23.79 -12.03 -25.36
CA ASP A 98 23.99 -12.08 -23.92
C ASP A 98 23.62 -10.74 -23.29
N GLU A 99 24.09 -9.63 -23.88
CA GLU A 99 23.70 -8.28 -23.48
C GLU A 99 22.18 -8.08 -23.56
N ALA A 100 21.55 -8.56 -24.63
CA ALA A 100 20.10 -8.48 -24.79
C ALA A 100 19.36 -9.28 -23.71
N ALA A 101 19.89 -10.43 -23.28
CA ALA A 101 19.33 -11.23 -22.21
C ALA A 101 19.48 -10.54 -20.85
N ASP A 102 20.68 -10.01 -20.56
CA ASP A 102 20.98 -9.30 -19.32
C ASP A 102 20.08 -8.07 -19.16
N ILE A 103 19.96 -7.26 -20.20
CA ILE A 103 19.07 -6.09 -20.18
C ILE A 103 17.61 -6.52 -19.94
N ALA A 104 17.11 -7.56 -20.62
CA ALA A 104 15.74 -8.00 -20.45
C ALA A 104 15.48 -8.52 -19.03
N ASN A 105 16.42 -9.24 -18.43
CA ASN A 105 16.33 -9.76 -17.08
C ASN A 105 16.44 -8.63 -16.05
N GLU A 106 17.35 -7.67 -16.27
CA GLU A 106 17.51 -6.55 -15.35
C GLU A 106 16.27 -5.63 -15.35
N ILE A 107 15.63 -5.40 -16.50
CA ILE A 107 14.35 -4.67 -16.55
C ILE A 107 13.31 -5.38 -15.69
N ALA A 108 13.21 -6.71 -15.79
CA ALA A 108 12.30 -7.50 -14.99
C ALA A 108 12.60 -7.40 -13.50
N GLN A 109 13.89 -7.43 -13.14
CA GLN A 109 14.35 -7.32 -11.77
C GLN A 109 14.05 -5.94 -11.16
N VAL A 110 14.45 -4.87 -11.85
CA VAL A 110 14.21 -3.48 -11.42
C VAL A 110 12.72 -3.19 -11.28
N TYR A 111 11.89 -3.71 -12.19
CA TYR A 111 10.44 -3.58 -12.09
C TYR A 111 9.91 -4.27 -10.83
N ARG A 112 10.34 -5.50 -10.55
CA ARG A 112 9.94 -6.24 -9.35
C ARG A 112 10.36 -5.48 -8.09
N ASP A 113 11.60 -5.02 -8.02
CA ASP A 113 12.14 -4.27 -6.88
C ASP A 113 11.34 -2.98 -6.65
N SER A 114 11.00 -2.26 -7.72
CA SER A 114 10.17 -1.05 -7.67
C SER A 114 8.76 -1.34 -7.15
N ARG A 115 8.15 -2.47 -7.54
CA ARG A 115 6.84 -2.87 -7.03
C ARG A 115 6.88 -3.23 -5.55
N LEU A 116 7.91 -3.97 -5.12
CA LEU A 116 8.10 -4.30 -3.70
C LEU A 116 8.31 -3.02 -2.86
N GLU A 117 9.11 -2.09 -3.35
CA GLU A 117 9.31 -0.80 -2.67
C GLU A 117 8.00 0.00 -2.55
N LEU A 118 7.20 0.03 -3.62
CA LEU A 118 5.91 0.72 -3.60
C LEU A 118 4.93 0.05 -2.62
N ALA A 119 4.86 -1.28 -2.62
CA ALA A 119 4.03 -2.04 -1.69
C ALA A 119 4.44 -1.81 -0.24
N SER A 120 5.75 -1.86 0.06
CA SER A 120 6.29 -1.57 1.39
C SER A 120 5.98 -0.13 1.84
N LYS A 121 6.14 0.85 0.95
CA LYS A 121 5.76 2.25 1.25
C LYS A 121 4.26 2.41 1.53
N SER A 122 3.42 1.71 0.78
CA SER A 122 1.97 1.74 0.99
C SER A 122 1.59 1.07 2.31
N ALA A 123 2.21 -0.07 2.64
CA ALA A 123 2.00 -0.75 3.91
C ALA A 123 2.40 0.14 5.10
N ARG A 124 3.57 0.77 5.05
CA ARG A 124 4.01 1.71 6.10
C ARG A 124 3.04 2.87 6.30
N LYS A 125 2.58 3.49 5.21
CA LYS A 125 1.56 4.55 5.30
C LYS A 125 0.24 4.07 5.89
N ALA A 126 -0.16 2.82 5.62
CA ALA A 126 -1.34 2.23 6.22
C ALA A 126 -1.15 2.00 7.73
N ILE A 127 0.02 1.51 8.15
CA ILE A 127 0.40 1.36 9.56
C ILE A 127 0.33 2.71 10.28
N ASP A 128 0.99 3.75 9.74
CA ASP A 128 0.99 5.09 10.34
C ASP A 128 -0.45 5.61 10.56
N LYS A 129 -1.33 5.42 9.56
CA LYS A 129 -2.73 5.83 9.67
C LYS A 129 -3.54 5.02 10.71
N ILE A 130 -3.25 3.74 10.84
CA ILE A 130 -3.88 2.88 11.85
C ILE A 130 -3.43 3.30 13.24
N GLU A 131 -2.14 3.56 13.44
CA GLU A 131 -1.59 4.05 14.72
C GLU A 131 -2.21 5.40 15.14
N GLU A 132 -2.33 6.33 14.18
CA GLU A 132 -3.00 7.62 14.40
C GLU A 132 -4.45 7.39 14.85
N SER A 133 -5.19 6.58 14.12
CA SER A 133 -6.60 6.26 14.44
C SER A 133 -6.75 5.51 15.75
N LEU A 134 -5.81 4.61 16.08
CA LEU A 134 -5.79 3.90 17.34
C LEU A 134 -5.61 4.87 18.53
N THR A 135 -4.71 5.84 18.37
CA THR A 135 -4.48 6.89 19.36
C THR A 135 -5.75 7.72 19.59
N GLU A 136 -6.43 8.12 18.52
CA GLU A 136 -7.72 8.82 18.63
C GLU A 136 -8.80 7.99 19.35
N GLN A 137 -8.89 6.69 19.03
CA GLN A 137 -9.88 5.82 19.66
C GLN A 137 -9.57 5.61 21.16
N ARG A 138 -8.29 5.45 21.53
CA ARG A 138 -7.89 5.39 22.95
C ARG A 138 -8.29 6.65 23.70
N GLN A 139 -8.11 7.83 23.09
CA GLN A 139 -8.54 9.09 23.69
C GLN A 139 -10.07 9.17 23.84
N ARG A 140 -10.83 8.69 22.85
CA ARG A 140 -12.30 8.63 22.93
C ARG A 140 -12.76 7.70 24.04
N VAL A 141 -12.13 6.55 24.20
CA VAL A 141 -12.41 5.61 25.31
C VAL A 141 -12.13 6.28 26.66
N ALA A 142 -10.96 6.89 26.83
CA ALA A 142 -10.61 7.58 28.06
C ALA A 142 -11.59 8.71 28.41
N ASN A 143 -11.98 9.51 27.43
CA ASN A 143 -12.97 10.58 27.63
C ASN A 143 -14.36 10.03 27.99
N ALA A 144 -14.76 8.91 27.38
CA ALA A 144 -16.03 8.26 27.70
C ALA A 144 -16.03 7.68 29.13
N GLU A 145 -14.91 7.06 29.55
CA GLU A 145 -14.73 6.54 30.91
C GLU A 145 -14.75 7.67 31.95
N GLU A 146 -14.08 8.79 31.68
CA GLU A 146 -14.13 9.98 32.55
C GLU A 146 -15.57 10.53 32.68
N ASN A 147 -16.30 10.62 31.57
CA ASN A 147 -17.69 11.07 31.59
C ASN A 147 -18.61 10.12 32.37
N ILE A 148 -18.41 8.80 32.20
CA ILE A 148 -19.17 7.81 33.00
C ILE A 148 -18.85 7.99 34.49
N GLN A 149 -17.59 8.21 34.86
CA GLN A 149 -17.19 8.44 36.24
C GLN A 149 -17.87 9.70 36.83
N LYS A 150 -17.86 10.81 36.11
CA LYS A 150 -18.54 12.05 36.52
C LYS A 150 -20.03 11.83 36.72
N ILE A 151 -20.71 11.15 35.82
CA ILE A 151 -22.12 10.86 35.95
C ILE A 151 -22.41 9.93 37.13
N ARG A 152 -21.54 8.94 37.43
CA ARG A 152 -21.69 8.09 38.60
C ARG A 152 -21.51 8.87 39.89
N GLU A 153 -20.59 9.82 39.95
CA GLU A 153 -20.38 10.72 41.10
C GLU A 153 -21.60 11.63 41.29
N ASP A 154 -22.09 12.24 40.20
CA ASP A 154 -23.29 13.10 40.23
C ASP A 154 -24.57 12.34 40.68
N LEU A 155 -24.76 11.12 40.20
CA LEU A 155 -25.88 10.27 40.55
C LEU A 155 -25.82 9.80 42.02
N ASN A 156 -24.66 9.50 42.58
CA ASN A 156 -24.50 9.18 43.99
C ASN A 156 -24.91 10.35 44.89
N ILE A 157 -24.75 11.58 44.43
CA ILE A 157 -25.23 12.77 45.11
C ILE A 157 -26.75 12.92 44.96
N ALA A 158 -27.33 12.51 43.83
CA ALA A 158 -28.76 12.62 43.54
C ALA A 158 -29.62 11.53 44.22
N VAL A 159 -29.09 10.32 44.38
CA VAL A 159 -29.80 9.19 45.01
C VAL A 159 -29.98 9.36 46.52
N VAL A 160 -29.22 10.23 47.18
CA VAL A 160 -29.38 10.56 48.60
C VAL A 160 -30.54 11.53 48.86
N GLY A 161 -31.19 12.06 47.80
CA GLY A 161 -32.15 13.15 47.91
C GLY A 161 -33.54 12.97 47.29
N GLY A 162 -34.04 11.76 46.95
CA GLY A 162 -35.44 11.72 46.46
C GLY A 162 -35.95 10.42 45.89
N GLU A 163 -36.89 9.79 46.56
CA GLU A 163 -37.78 8.75 45.99
C GLU A 163 -38.55 9.31 44.77
N GLY A 164 -38.33 8.72 43.57
CA GLY A 164 -39.35 8.78 42.52
C GLY A 164 -39.07 9.57 41.26
N GLN A 165 -37.88 9.56 40.72
CA GLN A 165 -37.63 10.11 39.38
C GLN A 165 -37.01 9.08 38.43
N PHE A 166 -37.82 8.61 37.49
CA PHE A 166 -37.42 7.75 36.37
C PHE A 166 -36.29 8.44 35.57
N ASP A 167 -35.33 7.91 35.54
CA ASP A 167 -33.92 7.85 35.28
C ASP A 167 -33.49 8.25 33.88
N VAL A 168 -33.45 9.55 33.62
CA VAL A 168 -32.73 10.12 32.48
C VAL A 168 -31.22 9.79 32.59
N GLY A 169 -30.70 9.56 33.81
CA GLY A 169 -29.35 9.17 34.08
C GLY A 169 -29.02 7.76 33.66
N GLU A 170 -29.95 6.80 33.90
CA GLU A 170 -29.77 5.39 33.51
C GLU A 170 -29.73 5.21 31.99
N VAL A 171 -30.62 5.90 31.26
CA VAL A 171 -30.62 5.90 29.78
C VAL A 171 -29.34 6.52 29.24
N ARG A 172 -28.88 7.62 29.85
CA ARG A 172 -27.61 8.30 29.42
C ARG A 172 -26.40 7.47 29.76
N MET A 173 -26.40 6.75 30.87
CA MET A 173 -25.35 5.84 31.27
C MET A 173 -25.26 4.63 30.29
N GLN A 174 -26.42 4.02 29.97
CA GLN A 174 -26.48 2.94 28.97
C GLN A 174 -25.97 3.39 27.61
N GLN A 175 -26.30 4.61 27.20
CA GLN A 175 -25.80 5.17 25.93
C GLN A 175 -24.29 5.36 25.95
N LEU A 176 -23.73 5.92 27.04
CA LEU A 176 -22.27 6.12 27.19
C LEU A 176 -21.51 4.79 27.32
N GLU A 177 -22.10 3.79 28.00
CA GLU A 177 -21.53 2.44 28.02
C GLU A 177 -21.55 1.78 26.64
N GLY A 178 -22.60 2.02 25.86
CA GLY A 178 -22.67 1.62 24.46
C GLY A 178 -21.58 2.25 23.61
N ASP A 179 -21.38 3.55 23.72
CA ASP A 179 -20.33 4.29 23.01
C ASP A 179 -18.93 3.81 23.40
N ARG A 180 -18.70 3.55 24.70
CA ARG A 180 -17.43 2.97 25.18
C ARG A 180 -17.16 1.60 24.58
N LEU A 181 -18.15 0.69 24.60
CA LEU A 181 -18.01 -0.65 24.04
C LEU A 181 -17.78 -0.61 22.54
N PHE A 182 -18.42 0.31 21.84
CA PHE A 182 -18.19 0.52 20.40
C PHE A 182 -16.76 0.97 20.14
N ALA A 183 -16.29 2.00 20.86
CA ALA A 183 -14.92 2.50 20.73
C ALA A 183 -13.86 1.43 21.09
N GLN A 184 -14.11 0.60 22.14
CA GLN A 184 -13.24 -0.51 22.49
C GLN A 184 -13.19 -1.58 21.38
N ARG A 185 -14.32 -1.91 20.76
CA ARG A 185 -14.38 -2.88 19.66
C ARG A 185 -13.57 -2.38 18.46
N GLU A 186 -13.77 -1.13 18.07
CA GLU A 186 -12.97 -0.53 16.99
C GLU A 186 -11.47 -0.51 17.30
N MET A 187 -11.10 -0.24 18.56
CA MET A 187 -9.70 -0.27 18.99
C MET A 187 -9.10 -1.67 18.81
N VAL A 188 -9.78 -2.72 19.31
CA VAL A 188 -9.31 -4.12 19.18
C VAL A 188 -9.21 -4.55 17.72
N GLU A 189 -10.15 -4.14 16.87
CA GLU A 189 -10.13 -4.44 15.45
C GLU A 189 -8.89 -3.80 14.78
N LYS A 190 -8.61 -2.53 15.10
CA LYS A 190 -7.43 -1.81 14.57
C LYS A 190 -6.11 -2.37 15.09
N GLU A 191 -6.05 -2.77 16.36
CA GLU A 191 -4.87 -3.47 16.90
C GLU A 191 -4.63 -4.82 16.20
N GLY A 192 -5.71 -5.55 15.88
CA GLY A 192 -5.62 -6.79 15.10
C GLY A 192 -5.10 -6.56 13.69
N LEU A 193 -5.61 -5.52 13.01
CA LEU A 193 -5.12 -5.14 11.68
C LEU A 193 -3.66 -4.69 11.70
N LEU A 194 -3.26 -3.93 12.72
CA LEU A 194 -1.88 -3.48 12.89
C LEU A 194 -0.93 -4.68 12.99
N ARG A 195 -1.25 -5.67 13.84
CA ARG A 195 -0.44 -6.89 13.98
C ARG A 195 -0.28 -7.66 12.67
N ILE A 196 -1.39 -7.82 11.92
CA ILE A 196 -1.35 -8.51 10.63
C ILE A 196 -0.44 -7.77 9.64
N LEU A 197 -0.47 -6.43 9.63
CA LEU A 197 0.36 -5.62 8.75
C LEU A 197 1.84 -5.60 9.18
N GLU A 198 2.13 -5.65 10.47
CA GLU A 198 3.48 -5.79 11.01
C GLU A 198 4.07 -7.14 10.60
N ASP A 199 3.32 -8.25 10.79
CA ASP A 199 3.72 -9.62 10.40
C ASP A 199 3.94 -9.79 8.88
N LEU A 200 3.31 -8.95 8.04
CA LEU A 200 3.50 -8.96 6.59
C LEU A 200 4.70 -8.12 6.13
N ASN A 201 5.27 -7.29 7.01
CA ASN A 201 6.38 -6.40 6.68
C ASN A 201 7.75 -6.92 7.16
N ASP A 202 7.76 -8.00 7.97
CA ASP A 202 8.94 -8.77 8.38
C ASP A 202 9.18 -9.96 7.41
#